data_b6c82ba352a071f4484d018bacefb6d1
#
_entry.id   b6c82ba352a071f4484d018bacefb6d1
#
_cell.length_a   1.000
_cell.length_b   1.000
_cell.length_c   1.000
_cell.angle_alpha   90.00
_cell.angle_beta   90.00
_cell.angle_gamma   90.00
#
_symmetry.space_group_name_H-M   'P 1'
#
loop_
_entity.id
_entity.type
_entity.pdbx_description
1 polymer ?
#
loop_
_entity_poly.entity_id
_entity_poly.type
_entity_poly.pdbx_seq_one_letter_code
_entity_poly.pdbx_strand_id
1 'polypeptide(L)'
;MQRQTTRIISNKNIAAGIFDLTVEWRSAEIALPGQFVNIYLKNPAKLLPRPISICDFDGKQLRMIYRSTGAGSGTDELSGYGEGDEIDITAPVGRGYPIEEIKGQAVGGDIVLMGGGIGIPPMYYLAKKL
;
A
#
# COMPACT_ATOMS: atom_id res chain seq x y z
N MET A 1 -15.45 -1.35 -3.90
CA MET A 1 -14.44 -0.30 -3.66
C MET A 1 -15.14 0.95 -3.17
N GLN A 2 -15.07 1.23 -1.88
CA GLN A 2 -15.73 2.37 -1.26
C GLN A 2 -14.72 3.10 -0.36
N ARG A 3 -14.96 4.40 -0.18
CA ARG A 3 -14.22 5.17 0.81
C ARG A 3 -14.64 4.73 2.19
N GLN A 4 -13.67 4.41 3.04
CA GLN A 4 -13.90 3.93 4.38
C GLN A 4 -12.88 4.56 5.34
N THR A 5 -13.28 4.68 6.60
CA THR A 5 -12.39 5.12 7.66
C THR A 5 -11.72 3.91 8.29
N THR A 6 -10.42 3.95 8.45
CA THR A 6 -9.66 2.90 9.12
C THR A 6 -8.69 3.49 10.12
N ARG A 7 -8.10 2.62 10.95
CA ARG A 7 -7.18 3.02 12.01
C ARG A 7 -5.76 2.64 11.64
N ILE A 8 -4.83 3.55 11.89
CA ILE A 8 -3.40 3.27 11.74
C ILE A 8 -2.94 2.39 12.90
N ILE A 9 -2.34 1.25 12.55
CA ILE A 9 -1.71 0.35 13.51
C ILE A 9 -0.27 0.80 13.76
N SER A 10 0.46 1.17 12.71
CA SER A 10 1.82 1.69 12.82
C SER A 10 2.17 2.52 11.60
N ASN A 11 3.06 3.48 11.79
CA ASN A 11 3.59 4.33 10.72
C ASN A 11 5.04 4.63 11.08
N LYS A 12 5.96 3.77 10.64
CA LYS A 12 7.35 3.77 11.10
C LYS A 12 8.28 4.32 10.04
N ASN A 13 9.16 5.22 10.43
CA ASN A 13 10.28 5.62 9.60
C ASN A 13 11.30 4.48 9.57
N ILE A 14 11.53 3.88 8.39
CA ILE A 14 12.43 2.74 8.23
C ILE A 14 13.73 3.08 7.49
N ALA A 15 13.75 4.22 6.83
CA ALA A 15 14.94 4.75 6.13
C ALA A 15 14.72 6.25 5.91
N ALA A 16 15.71 6.95 5.38
CA ALA A 16 15.59 8.38 5.12
C ALA A 16 14.40 8.66 4.18
N GLY A 17 13.38 9.32 4.70
CA GLY A 17 12.16 9.67 3.96
C GLY A 17 11.26 8.48 3.59
N ILE A 18 11.51 7.29 4.11
CA ILE A 18 10.72 6.08 3.81
C ILE A 18 9.97 5.64 5.06
N PHE A 19 8.68 5.38 4.89
CA PHE A 19 7.78 5.01 5.98
C PHE A 19 7.06 3.71 5.68
N ASP A 20 6.89 2.88 6.72
CA ASP A 20 6.16 1.63 6.69
C ASP A 20 4.84 1.83 7.43
N LEU A 21 3.75 1.91 6.68
CA LEU A 21 2.41 2.18 7.18
C LEU A 21 1.58 0.90 7.18
N THR A 22 1.02 0.56 8.32
CA THR A 22 0.06 -0.54 8.46
C THR A 22 -1.26 0.01 8.99
N VAL A 23 -2.36 -0.38 8.34
CA VAL A 23 -3.71 0.01 8.74
C VAL A 23 -4.59 -1.23 8.92
N GLU A 24 -5.63 -1.10 9.75
CA GLU A 24 -6.62 -2.15 9.89
C GLU A 24 -7.40 -2.34 8.59
N TRP A 25 -7.74 -3.58 8.29
CA TRP A 25 -8.61 -3.92 7.17
C TRP A 25 -9.97 -4.36 7.70
N ARG A 26 -11.02 -3.65 7.30
CA ARG A 26 -12.38 -3.86 7.82
C ARG A 26 -13.36 -4.32 6.75
N SER A 27 -12.87 -4.66 5.57
CA SER A 27 -13.68 -5.10 4.45
C SER A 27 -13.58 -6.62 4.26
N ALA A 28 -14.61 -7.22 3.67
CA ALA A 28 -14.55 -8.61 3.22
C ALA A 28 -13.80 -8.77 1.90
N GLU A 29 -13.50 -7.68 1.20
CA GLU A 29 -12.75 -7.74 -0.05
C GLU A 29 -11.32 -8.20 0.20
N ILE A 30 -10.77 -8.93 -0.76
CA ILE A 30 -9.38 -9.39 -0.73
C ILE A 30 -8.55 -8.43 -1.56
N ALA A 31 -7.51 -7.88 -0.95
CA ALA A 31 -6.54 -7.06 -1.68
C ALA A 31 -5.54 -7.97 -2.40
N LEU A 32 -5.26 -7.68 -3.65
CA LEU A 32 -4.40 -8.48 -4.53
C LEU A 32 -3.08 -7.76 -4.82
N PRO A 33 -2.01 -8.53 -5.08
CA PRO A 33 -0.75 -7.93 -5.54
C PRO A 33 -0.98 -7.11 -6.82
N GLY A 34 -0.41 -5.91 -6.86
CA GLY A 34 -0.57 -4.98 -7.98
C GLY A 34 -1.63 -3.93 -7.75
N GLN A 35 -2.48 -4.10 -6.76
CA GLN A 35 -3.45 -3.07 -6.37
C GLN A 35 -2.82 -2.03 -5.46
N PHE A 36 -3.52 -0.92 -5.28
CA PHE A 36 -3.06 0.19 -4.46
C PHE A 36 -4.20 0.73 -3.58
N VAL A 37 -3.83 1.64 -2.69
CA VAL A 37 -4.73 2.32 -1.77
C VAL A 37 -4.68 3.81 -2.08
N ASN A 38 -5.83 4.45 -2.16
CA ASN A 38 -5.92 5.91 -2.14
C ASN A 38 -6.10 6.37 -0.70
N ILE A 39 -5.18 7.17 -0.20
CA ILE A 39 -5.22 7.72 1.15
C ILE A 39 -5.65 9.17 1.08
N TYR A 40 -6.70 9.50 1.83
CA TYR A 40 -7.22 10.85 1.94
C TYR A 40 -6.62 11.54 3.16
N LEU A 41 -6.09 12.73 2.96
CA LEU A 41 -5.44 13.49 4.02
C LEU A 41 -6.47 14.33 4.77
N LYS A 42 -6.17 14.65 6.02
CA LYS A 42 -7.06 15.43 6.88
C LYS A 42 -7.05 16.92 6.54
N ASN A 43 -5.95 17.42 5.96
CA ASN A 43 -5.83 18.82 5.58
C ASN A 43 -6.79 19.13 4.42
N PRO A 44 -7.79 20.02 4.62
CA PRO A 44 -8.78 20.31 3.58
C PRO A 44 -8.19 21.00 2.35
N ALA A 45 -6.98 21.55 2.44
CA ALA A 45 -6.28 22.11 1.27
C ALA A 45 -5.69 21.03 0.36
N LYS A 46 -5.61 19.76 0.81
CA LYS A 46 -5.07 18.64 0.05
C LYS A 46 -6.22 17.73 -0.39
N LEU A 47 -6.88 18.13 -1.46
CA LEU A 47 -8.11 17.48 -1.93
C LEU A 47 -7.90 16.12 -2.57
N LEU A 48 -6.76 15.93 -3.24
CA LEU A 48 -6.51 14.70 -3.99
C LEU A 48 -5.94 13.62 -3.06
N PRO A 49 -6.43 12.38 -3.18
CA PRO A 49 -5.86 11.29 -2.43
C PRO A 49 -4.45 10.96 -2.90
N ARG A 50 -3.69 10.27 -2.04
CA ARG A 50 -2.35 9.80 -2.37
C ARG A 50 -2.41 8.30 -2.67
N PRO A 51 -2.13 7.87 -3.91
CA PRO A 51 -2.10 6.46 -4.27
C PRO A 51 -0.80 5.83 -3.79
N ILE A 52 -0.91 4.74 -3.05
CA ILE A 52 0.23 4.00 -2.54
C ILE A 52 0.00 2.51 -2.77
N SER A 53 0.98 1.84 -3.37
CA SER A 53 0.90 0.42 -3.68
C SER A 53 0.85 -0.43 -2.42
N ILE A 54 0.07 -1.52 -2.48
CA ILE A 54 -0.01 -2.47 -1.39
C ILE A 54 1.27 -3.31 -1.35
N CYS A 55 1.95 -3.27 -0.21
CA CYS A 55 3.17 -4.03 0.04
C CYS A 55 2.84 -5.43 0.56
N ASP A 56 1.81 -5.56 1.40
CA ASP A 56 1.39 -6.83 1.96
C ASP A 56 -0.06 -6.77 2.45
N PHE A 57 -0.68 -7.94 2.57
CA PHE A 57 -2.03 -8.09 3.05
C PHE A 57 -2.21 -9.47 3.67
N ASP A 58 -2.73 -9.54 4.89
CA ASP A 58 -2.94 -10.80 5.61
C ASP A 58 -4.43 -11.10 5.90
N GLY A 59 -5.33 -10.33 5.33
CA GLY A 59 -6.76 -10.43 5.58
C GLY A 59 -7.28 -9.56 6.73
N LYS A 60 -6.39 -9.08 7.59
CA LYS A 60 -6.72 -8.22 8.74
C LYS A 60 -6.04 -6.87 8.69
N GLN A 61 -4.93 -6.78 7.99
CA GLN A 61 -4.11 -5.58 7.90
C GLN A 61 -3.63 -5.37 6.47
N LEU A 62 -3.56 -4.09 6.08
CA LEU A 62 -2.90 -3.64 4.85
C LEU A 62 -1.59 -2.97 5.23
N ARG A 63 -0.53 -3.34 4.53
CA ARG A 63 0.78 -2.72 4.69
C ARG A 63 1.20 -2.02 3.42
N MET A 64 1.68 -0.80 3.58
CA MET A 64 2.14 0.06 2.49
C MET A 64 3.46 0.71 2.90
N ILE A 65 4.38 0.82 1.95
CA ILE A 65 5.63 1.54 2.18
C ILE A 65 5.67 2.69 1.19
N TYR A 66 5.88 3.90 1.69
CA TYR A 66 5.84 5.11 0.88
C TYR A 66 7.02 6.02 1.16
N ARG A 67 7.29 6.90 0.22
CA ARG A 67 8.30 7.94 0.36
C ARG A 67 7.61 9.27 0.64
N SER A 68 8.08 9.99 1.66
CA SER A 68 7.71 11.38 1.86
C SER A 68 8.45 12.24 0.82
N THR A 69 7.71 13.02 0.07
CA THR A 69 8.27 13.82 -1.05
C THR A 69 8.74 15.21 -0.63
N GLY A 70 8.78 15.48 0.67
CA GLY A 70 9.33 16.71 1.21
C GLY A 70 8.31 17.53 2.00
N ALA A 71 8.82 18.55 2.69
CA ALA A 71 8.02 19.38 3.57
C ALA A 71 6.81 20.00 2.85
N GLY A 72 5.65 19.93 3.48
CA GLY A 72 4.41 20.48 2.94
C GLY A 72 3.69 19.58 1.93
N SER A 73 4.28 18.44 1.53
CA SER A 73 3.61 17.49 0.64
C SER A 73 2.55 16.66 1.39
N GLY A 74 1.68 15.98 0.63
CA GLY A 74 0.68 15.09 1.22
C GLY A 74 1.31 13.91 1.96
N THR A 75 2.38 13.35 1.41
CA THR A 75 3.11 12.25 2.06
C THR A 75 3.88 12.74 3.28
N ASP A 76 4.30 14.00 3.31
CA ASP A 76 4.86 14.62 4.52
C ASP A 76 3.80 14.69 5.64
N GLU A 77 2.60 15.14 5.32
CA GLU A 77 1.50 15.14 6.29
C GLU A 77 1.21 13.71 6.78
N LEU A 78 1.13 12.74 5.88
CA LEU A 78 0.90 11.33 6.21
C LEU A 78 1.95 10.80 7.17
N SER A 79 3.21 11.19 7.00
CA SER A 79 4.32 10.76 7.85
C SER A 79 4.19 11.24 9.30
N GLY A 80 3.38 12.25 9.54
CA GLY A 80 3.09 12.78 10.88
C GLY A 80 1.96 12.06 11.60
N TYR A 81 1.22 11.17 10.93
CA TYR A 81 0.17 10.40 11.58
C TYR A 81 0.79 9.22 12.34
N GLY A 82 0.13 8.77 13.40
CA GLY A 82 0.65 7.72 14.26
C GLY A 82 -0.38 6.67 14.63
N GLU A 83 0.06 5.71 15.44
CA GLU A 83 -0.76 4.63 15.95
C GLU A 83 -2.04 5.15 16.59
N GLY A 84 -3.16 4.57 16.21
CA GLY A 84 -4.48 4.94 16.72
C GLY A 84 -5.17 6.05 15.95
N ASP A 85 -4.46 6.80 15.10
CA ASP A 85 -5.07 7.81 14.25
C ASP A 85 -5.99 7.15 13.22
N GLU A 86 -7.08 7.83 12.91
CA GLU A 86 -8.00 7.38 11.86
C GLU A 86 -7.69 8.11 10.57
N ILE A 87 -7.76 7.38 9.47
CA ILE A 87 -7.63 7.92 8.12
C ILE A 87 -8.71 7.35 7.21
N ASP A 88 -9.07 8.13 6.21
CA ASP A 88 -9.96 7.66 5.16
C ASP A 88 -9.16 7.09 4.01
N ILE A 89 -9.59 5.95 3.53
CA ILE A 89 -8.97 5.29 2.38
C ILE A 89 -10.03 4.80 1.40
N THR A 90 -9.63 4.64 0.15
CA THR A 90 -10.35 3.83 -0.83
C THR A 90 -9.42 2.68 -1.22
N ALA A 91 -9.86 1.46 -0.98
CA ALA A 91 -9.05 0.27 -1.21
C ALA A 91 -9.94 -0.97 -1.35
N PRO A 92 -9.50 -2.00 -2.07
CA PRO A 92 -8.37 -1.98 -2.99
C PRO A 92 -8.72 -1.27 -4.30
N VAL A 93 -7.75 -0.63 -4.93
CA VAL A 93 -7.93 0.08 -6.20
C VAL A 93 -7.04 -0.54 -7.27
N GLY A 94 -7.53 -0.56 -8.49
CA GLY A 94 -6.79 -1.08 -9.63
C GLY A 94 -6.96 -2.57 -9.83
N ARG A 95 -6.22 -3.09 -10.81
CA ARG A 95 -6.25 -4.50 -11.18
C ARG A 95 -5.06 -5.22 -10.56
N GLY A 96 -5.31 -6.40 -9.99
CA GLY A 96 -4.23 -7.27 -9.51
C GLY A 96 -3.48 -7.94 -10.64
N TYR A 97 -2.27 -8.42 -10.36
CA TYR A 97 -1.52 -9.25 -11.29
C TYR A 97 -2.25 -10.58 -11.53
N PRO A 98 -2.18 -11.12 -12.76
CA PRO A 98 -2.80 -12.42 -13.10
C PRO A 98 -1.93 -13.58 -12.57
N ILE A 99 -2.01 -13.87 -11.29
CA ILE A 99 -1.13 -14.79 -10.56
C ILE A 99 -1.13 -16.21 -11.19
N GLU A 100 -2.32 -16.76 -11.42
CA GLU A 100 -2.43 -18.12 -11.94
C GLU A 100 -1.90 -18.22 -13.37
N GLU A 101 -2.12 -17.19 -14.18
CA GLU A 101 -1.57 -17.13 -15.54
C GLU A 101 -0.04 -17.06 -15.52
N ILE A 102 0.53 -16.23 -14.64
CA ILE A 102 1.99 -16.11 -14.48
C ILE A 102 2.58 -17.44 -14.06
N LYS A 103 1.99 -18.12 -13.07
CA LYS A 103 2.43 -19.45 -12.64
C LYS A 103 2.35 -20.47 -13.75
N GLY A 104 1.27 -20.43 -14.53
CA GLY A 104 1.08 -21.35 -15.64
C GLY A 104 2.14 -21.21 -16.75
N GLN A 105 2.53 -19.96 -17.04
CA GLN A 105 3.56 -19.67 -18.03
C GLN A 105 4.97 -20.01 -17.55
N ALA A 106 5.18 -20.06 -16.24
CA ALA A 106 6.50 -20.28 -15.64
C ALA A 106 6.77 -21.75 -15.27
N VAL A 107 5.90 -22.67 -15.65
CA VAL A 107 6.08 -24.09 -15.33
C VAL A 107 7.42 -24.60 -15.88
N GLY A 108 8.27 -25.12 -14.98
CA GLY A 108 9.61 -25.58 -15.32
C GLY A 108 10.65 -24.49 -15.50
N GLY A 109 10.31 -23.24 -15.21
CA GLY A 109 11.22 -22.11 -15.32
C GLY A 109 11.21 -21.24 -14.08
N ASP A 110 11.91 -20.10 -14.15
CA ASP A 110 12.02 -19.15 -13.07
C ASP A 110 11.14 -17.93 -13.34
N ILE A 111 10.71 -17.29 -12.25
CA ILE A 111 10.04 -15.98 -12.28
C ILE A 111 11.00 -14.96 -11.69
N VAL A 112 11.27 -13.90 -12.45
CA VAL A 112 12.14 -12.81 -12.01
C VAL A 112 11.27 -11.58 -11.74
N LEU A 113 11.39 -11.02 -10.55
CA LEU A 113 10.75 -9.78 -10.18
C LEU A 113 11.79 -8.66 -10.12
N MET A 114 11.46 -7.51 -10.71
CA MET A 114 12.35 -6.35 -10.70
C MET A 114 11.63 -5.17 -10.07
N GLY A 115 12.29 -4.53 -9.12
CA GLY A 115 11.81 -3.31 -8.50
C GLY A 115 12.97 -2.40 -8.17
N GLY A 116 12.78 -1.09 -8.35
CA GLY A 116 13.77 -0.08 -8.00
C GLY A 116 13.16 0.95 -7.06
N GLY A 117 13.90 1.34 -6.02
CA GLY A 117 13.44 2.34 -5.06
C GLY A 117 12.10 1.98 -4.45
N ILE A 118 11.13 2.88 -4.54
CA ILE A 118 9.78 2.69 -3.99
C ILE A 118 8.94 1.69 -4.80
N GLY A 119 9.45 1.17 -5.89
CA GLY A 119 8.84 0.07 -6.64
C GLY A 119 9.10 -1.31 -6.03
N ILE A 120 10.03 -1.42 -5.07
CA ILE A 120 10.33 -2.69 -4.40
C ILE A 120 9.18 -3.18 -3.51
N PRO A 121 8.56 -2.36 -2.66
CA PRO A 121 7.49 -2.82 -1.75
C PRO A 121 6.37 -3.59 -2.44
N PRO A 122 5.79 -3.15 -3.56
CA PRO A 122 4.73 -3.93 -4.21
C PRO A 122 5.19 -5.27 -4.74
N MET A 123 6.47 -5.46 -5.01
CA MET A 123 7.03 -6.75 -5.42
C MET A 123 7.05 -7.77 -4.29
N TYR A 124 7.10 -7.34 -3.06
CA TYR A 124 7.08 -8.22 -1.89
C TYR A 124 5.80 -9.05 -1.83
N TYR A 125 4.64 -8.40 -1.95
CA TYR A 125 3.36 -9.10 -1.93
C TYR A 125 3.20 -10.01 -3.15
N LEU A 126 3.63 -9.55 -4.32
CA LEU A 126 3.62 -10.37 -5.54
C LEU A 126 4.48 -11.61 -5.35
N ALA A 127 5.69 -11.47 -4.80
CA ALA A 127 6.59 -12.59 -4.55
C ALA A 127 5.96 -13.63 -3.61
N LYS A 128 5.25 -13.19 -2.59
CA LYS A 128 4.57 -14.08 -1.64
C LYS A 128 3.48 -14.93 -2.29
N LYS A 129 2.86 -14.41 -3.34
CA LYS A 129 1.76 -15.10 -4.03
C LYS A 129 2.23 -15.96 -5.19
N LEU A 130 3.42 -15.75 -5.67
CA LEU A 130 4.06 -16.58 -6.69
C LEU A 130 4.89 -17.68 -6.04
#